data_2ee23b7467715b3a19f849897649edc5
#
_entry.id   2ee23b7467715b3a19f849897649edc5
#
_cell.length_a   1.000
_cell.length_b   1.000
_cell.length_c   1.000
_cell.angle_alpha   90.00
_cell.angle_beta   90.00
_cell.angle_gamma   90.00
#
_symmetry.space_group_name_H-M   'P 1'
#
loop_
_entity.id
_entity.type
_entity.pdbx_description
1 polymer ?
#
loop_
_entity_poly.entity_id
_entity_poly.type
_entity_poly.pdbx_seq_one_letter_code
_entity_poly.pdbx_strand_id
1 'polypeptide(L)'
;NEFYNNQLTEILSNDKYGNNGKFVEVWMDGAKGSGANAQEYDFKRWYNTIQSQEGEEAGFDSECMIFQCGANTTVRWIGNENGYAAKDTWSKSNVNVEADTCDDNMQGSYSVGYENGNKWTVPEADARITSGWFWGTKKNTPKSITDLGNMYFNSVGHNAPLLLNVPPNTDGTVDDQILERLAEFGQNINETFDENLAAGADVKIGASSVRGNDITYKPGNVIDGDDSTYWTVDDQGQSGTLLIDLGSTKSFD
;
A
#
# COMPACT_ATOMS: atom_id res chain seq x y z
N ASN A 1 -4.85 -0.58 -28.10
CA ASN A 1 -5.69 -1.32 -27.14
C ASN A 1 -5.54 -2.83 -27.30
N GLU A 2 -5.72 -3.37 -28.52
CA GLU A 2 -5.61 -4.81 -28.77
C GLU A 2 -4.21 -5.37 -28.46
N PHE A 3 -3.17 -4.72 -28.94
CA PHE A 3 -1.78 -5.13 -28.67
C PHE A 3 -1.49 -5.23 -27.17
N TYR A 4 -1.86 -4.22 -26.39
CA TYR A 4 -1.67 -4.22 -24.94
C TYR A 4 -2.50 -5.32 -24.25
N ASN A 5 -3.75 -5.51 -24.69
CA ASN A 5 -4.58 -6.58 -24.16
C ASN A 5 -4.01 -7.97 -24.44
N ASN A 6 -3.43 -8.17 -25.62
CA ASN A 6 -2.76 -9.43 -25.97
C ASN A 6 -1.53 -9.69 -25.10
N GLN A 7 -0.76 -8.64 -24.76
CA GLN A 7 0.36 -8.76 -23.82
C GLN A 7 -0.12 -9.11 -22.41
N LEU A 8 -1.18 -8.46 -21.91
CA LEU A 8 -1.79 -8.82 -20.63
C LEU A 8 -2.24 -10.29 -20.64
N THR A 9 -2.92 -10.72 -21.70
CA THR A 9 -3.38 -12.10 -21.85
C THR A 9 -2.21 -13.08 -21.82
N GLU A 10 -1.15 -12.81 -22.59
CA GLU A 10 0.04 -13.68 -22.64
C GLU A 10 0.71 -13.83 -21.27
N ILE A 11 0.85 -12.73 -20.54
CA ILE A 11 1.49 -12.72 -19.22
C ILE A 11 0.61 -13.42 -18.18
N LEU A 12 -0.66 -13.03 -18.11
CA LEU A 12 -1.57 -13.50 -17.06
C LEU A 12 -2.03 -14.95 -17.25
N SER A 13 -2.03 -15.46 -18.48
CA SER A 13 -2.39 -16.86 -18.77
C SER A 13 -1.24 -17.87 -18.57
N ASN A 14 -0.04 -17.40 -18.24
CA ASN A 14 1.15 -18.24 -18.17
C ASN A 14 1.57 -18.49 -16.72
N ASP A 15 1.49 -19.73 -16.29
CA ASP A 15 1.85 -20.21 -14.94
C ASP A 15 3.34 -20.05 -14.58
N LYS A 16 4.19 -19.73 -15.56
CA LYS A 16 5.62 -19.43 -15.32
C LYS A 16 5.86 -18.02 -14.79
N TYR A 17 4.89 -17.14 -14.93
CA TYR A 17 4.98 -15.77 -14.45
C TYR A 17 4.22 -15.59 -13.13
N GLY A 18 4.52 -14.52 -12.41
CA GLY A 18 3.93 -14.27 -11.10
C GLY A 18 4.21 -15.40 -10.11
N ASN A 19 3.29 -15.64 -9.21
CA ASN A 19 3.33 -16.76 -8.28
C ASN A 19 2.45 -17.91 -8.82
N ASN A 20 3.00 -18.76 -9.69
CA ASN A 20 2.27 -19.83 -10.38
C ASN A 20 1.04 -19.31 -11.15
N GLY A 21 1.22 -18.28 -11.96
CA GLY A 21 0.15 -17.64 -12.73
C GLY A 21 -0.71 -16.65 -11.96
N LYS A 22 -0.43 -16.41 -10.67
CA LYS A 22 -1.14 -15.44 -9.84
C LYS A 22 -0.34 -14.17 -9.67
N PHE A 23 -1.00 -13.05 -9.84
CA PHE A 23 -0.45 -11.72 -9.67
C PHE A 23 -1.17 -11.00 -8.53
N VAL A 24 -0.42 -10.36 -7.64
CA VAL A 24 -0.99 -9.56 -6.56
C VAL A 24 -1.58 -8.28 -7.13
N GLU A 25 -0.91 -7.70 -8.11
CA GLU A 25 -1.27 -6.41 -8.67
C GLU A 25 -0.83 -6.27 -10.13
N VAL A 26 -1.64 -5.57 -10.92
CA VAL A 26 -1.25 -5.01 -12.23
C VAL A 26 -1.16 -3.50 -12.10
N TRP A 27 0.04 -2.98 -12.28
CA TRP A 27 0.34 -1.55 -12.16
C TRP A 27 0.31 -0.88 -13.52
N MET A 28 -0.63 0.06 -13.75
CA MET A 28 -0.81 0.75 -15.01
C MET A 28 -0.24 2.15 -14.93
N ASP A 29 0.95 2.34 -15.50
CA ASP A 29 1.61 3.64 -15.63
C ASP A 29 1.29 4.29 -16.98
N GLY A 30 1.58 5.57 -17.05
CA GLY A 30 1.54 6.37 -18.26
C GLY A 30 0.30 7.24 -18.40
N ALA A 31 0.39 8.15 -19.35
CA ALA A 31 -0.64 9.12 -19.67
C ALA A 31 -1.11 8.95 -21.12
N LYS A 32 -2.37 9.28 -21.37
CA LYS A 32 -3.00 9.18 -22.70
C LYS A 32 -2.31 10.03 -23.79
N GLY A 33 -1.36 10.87 -23.42
CA GLY A 33 -0.76 11.83 -24.32
C GLY A 33 -1.69 13.02 -24.64
N SER A 34 -1.29 13.87 -25.57
CA SER A 34 -2.07 15.04 -25.98
C SER A 34 -1.87 15.37 -27.47
N GLY A 35 -2.78 16.15 -28.03
CA GLY A 35 -2.72 16.54 -29.43
C GLY A 35 -2.70 15.34 -30.38
N ALA A 36 -1.78 15.32 -31.34
CA ALA A 36 -1.66 14.25 -32.34
C ALA A 36 -1.22 12.89 -31.75
N ASN A 37 -0.70 12.88 -30.52
CA ASN A 37 -0.27 11.67 -29.81
C ASN A 37 -1.30 11.22 -28.75
N ALA A 38 -2.46 11.84 -28.70
CA ALA A 38 -3.53 11.45 -27.79
C ALA A 38 -4.00 10.02 -28.11
N GLN A 39 -4.20 9.22 -27.05
CA GLN A 39 -4.65 7.83 -27.15
C GLN A 39 -5.97 7.66 -26.38
N GLU A 40 -6.82 6.82 -26.93
CA GLU A 40 -8.02 6.33 -26.25
C GLU A 40 -7.70 4.96 -25.65
N TYR A 41 -7.87 4.81 -24.34
CA TYR A 41 -7.59 3.57 -23.63
C TYR A 41 -8.88 2.80 -23.38
N ASP A 42 -8.87 1.50 -23.63
CA ASP A 42 -9.97 0.59 -23.35
C ASP A 42 -9.75 -0.09 -21.99
N PHE A 43 -9.84 0.72 -20.94
CA PHE A 43 -9.66 0.25 -19.57
C PHE A 43 -10.62 -0.87 -19.19
N LYS A 44 -11.87 -0.79 -19.62
CA LYS A 44 -12.87 -1.82 -19.33
C LYS A 44 -12.42 -3.19 -19.84
N ARG A 45 -11.93 -3.26 -21.08
CA ARG A 45 -11.40 -4.49 -21.66
C ARG A 45 -10.20 -5.02 -20.87
N TRP A 46 -9.28 -4.14 -20.45
CA TRP A 46 -8.10 -4.53 -19.71
C TRP A 46 -8.44 -5.02 -18.31
N TYR A 47 -9.35 -4.35 -17.61
CA TYR A 47 -9.81 -4.79 -16.30
C TYR A 47 -10.49 -6.15 -16.36
N ASN A 48 -11.33 -6.39 -17.38
CA ASN A 48 -11.96 -7.68 -17.60
C ASN A 48 -10.95 -8.79 -17.89
N THR A 49 -9.87 -8.47 -18.62
CA THR A 49 -8.78 -9.42 -18.87
C THR A 49 -8.02 -9.77 -17.57
N ILE A 50 -7.84 -8.81 -16.66
CA ILE A 50 -7.14 -9.01 -15.40
C ILE A 50 -8.04 -9.73 -14.41
N GLN A 51 -9.26 -9.23 -14.19
CA GLN A 51 -10.19 -9.69 -13.16
C GLN A 51 -11.48 -10.23 -13.79
N SER A 52 -12.16 -11.13 -13.06
CA SER A 52 -13.57 -11.42 -13.32
C SER A 52 -14.42 -10.22 -12.94
N GLN A 53 -15.23 -9.75 -13.88
CA GLN A 53 -16.25 -8.75 -13.65
C GLN A 53 -17.63 -9.42 -13.62
N GLU A 54 -18.52 -8.98 -12.73
CA GLU A 54 -19.87 -9.56 -12.63
C GLU A 54 -20.61 -9.41 -13.96
N GLY A 55 -21.09 -10.54 -14.51
CA GLY A 55 -21.84 -10.58 -15.78
C GLY A 55 -20.99 -10.51 -17.05
N GLU A 56 -19.66 -10.60 -16.96
CA GLU A 56 -18.74 -10.62 -18.09
C GLU A 56 -17.89 -11.90 -18.12
N GLU A 57 -17.09 -12.08 -19.19
CA GLU A 57 -16.17 -13.21 -19.25
C GLU A 57 -15.17 -13.15 -18.08
N ALA A 58 -14.85 -14.32 -17.50
CA ALA A 58 -13.93 -14.41 -16.40
C ALA A 58 -12.53 -13.93 -16.80
N GLY A 59 -11.95 -13.04 -16.02
CA GLY A 59 -10.55 -12.67 -16.12
C GLY A 59 -9.64 -13.78 -15.54
N PHE A 60 -8.34 -13.56 -15.61
CA PHE A 60 -7.35 -14.55 -15.16
C PHE A 60 -7.25 -14.63 -13.63
N ASP A 61 -7.41 -13.50 -12.93
CA ASP A 61 -7.35 -13.46 -11.46
C ASP A 61 -8.28 -12.40 -10.88
N SER A 62 -9.40 -12.83 -10.30
CA SER A 62 -10.39 -11.95 -9.69
C SER A 62 -9.90 -11.26 -8.40
N GLU A 63 -8.84 -11.77 -7.79
CA GLU A 63 -8.23 -11.22 -6.58
C GLU A 63 -7.07 -10.25 -6.90
N CYS A 64 -6.62 -10.20 -8.15
CA CYS A 64 -5.56 -9.30 -8.58
C CYS A 64 -5.98 -7.84 -8.41
N MET A 65 -5.19 -7.07 -7.69
CA MET A 65 -5.41 -5.63 -7.55
C MET A 65 -5.02 -4.88 -8.81
N ILE A 66 -5.67 -3.76 -9.07
CA ILE A 66 -5.40 -2.91 -10.21
C ILE A 66 -5.03 -1.51 -9.72
N PHE A 67 -3.80 -1.11 -10.01
CA PHE A 67 -3.34 0.25 -9.78
C PHE A 67 -3.77 1.15 -10.93
N GLN A 68 -4.68 2.01 -10.67
CA GLN A 68 -5.13 3.13 -11.53
C GLN A 68 -6.22 3.90 -10.78
N CYS A 69 -6.71 4.98 -11.35
CA CYS A 69 -7.82 5.73 -10.76
C CYS A 69 -9.13 5.52 -11.54
N GLY A 70 -10.11 4.89 -10.90
CA GLY A 70 -11.42 4.61 -11.48
C GLY A 70 -12.28 3.69 -10.62
N ALA A 71 -13.49 3.41 -11.07
CA ALA A 71 -14.46 2.59 -10.34
C ALA A 71 -14.04 1.12 -10.24
N ASN A 72 -13.35 0.61 -11.26
CA ASN A 72 -12.89 -0.78 -11.33
C ASN A 72 -11.47 -1.00 -10.83
N THR A 73 -10.85 0.01 -10.21
CA THR A 73 -9.50 -0.09 -9.63
C THR A 73 -9.56 -0.27 -8.13
N THR A 74 -8.49 -0.81 -7.54
CA THR A 74 -8.42 -1.13 -6.11
C THR A 74 -7.28 -0.41 -5.41
N VAL A 75 -6.31 0.10 -6.16
CA VAL A 75 -5.13 0.80 -5.65
C VAL A 75 -5.04 2.18 -6.30
N ARG A 76 -4.73 3.19 -5.50
CA ARG A 76 -4.49 4.55 -5.97
C ARG A 76 -3.08 5.01 -5.63
N TRP A 77 -2.53 5.86 -6.46
CA TRP A 77 -1.27 6.55 -6.18
C TRP A 77 -1.42 7.61 -5.09
N ILE A 78 -0.44 7.75 -4.22
CA ILE A 78 -0.41 8.82 -3.19
C ILE A 78 0.02 10.19 -3.73
N GLY A 79 0.33 10.32 -5.02
CA GLY A 79 0.63 11.61 -5.66
C GLY A 79 2.10 12.05 -5.59
N ASN A 80 3.01 11.23 -5.11
CA ASN A 80 4.46 11.49 -5.10
C ASN A 80 5.27 10.20 -5.16
N GLU A 81 6.53 10.30 -5.56
CA GLU A 81 7.48 9.19 -5.71
C GLU A 81 8.52 9.14 -4.58
N ASN A 82 8.22 9.72 -3.43
CA ASN A 82 9.15 9.81 -2.31
C ASN A 82 8.97 8.67 -1.30
N GLY A 83 7.90 7.87 -1.45
CA GLY A 83 7.53 6.84 -0.48
C GLY A 83 6.92 7.41 0.80
N TYR A 84 6.30 8.60 0.76
CA TYR A 84 5.74 9.28 1.92
C TYR A 84 4.25 9.57 1.71
N ALA A 85 3.41 8.84 2.42
CA ALA A 85 1.98 9.12 2.50
C ALA A 85 1.69 10.24 3.50
N ALA A 86 0.55 10.87 3.37
CA ALA A 86 0.06 11.84 4.35
C ALA A 86 -0.21 11.14 5.69
N LYS A 87 -0.03 11.86 6.80
CA LYS A 87 -0.22 11.30 8.14
C LYS A 87 -1.64 10.76 8.35
N ASP A 88 -2.64 11.44 7.81
CA ASP A 88 -4.04 11.04 7.86
C ASP A 88 -4.48 10.56 6.46
N THR A 89 -4.15 9.32 6.13
CA THR A 89 -4.43 8.73 4.81
C THR A 89 -5.62 7.78 4.89
N TRP A 90 -6.67 8.09 4.12
CA TRP A 90 -7.89 7.29 4.03
C TRP A 90 -7.81 6.27 2.89
N SER A 91 -8.24 5.04 3.13
CA SER A 91 -8.35 3.99 2.09
C SER A 91 -9.64 4.12 1.29
N LYS A 92 -10.02 5.34 0.93
CA LYS A 92 -11.20 5.65 0.12
C LYS A 92 -10.92 6.74 -0.90
N SER A 93 -11.56 6.64 -2.05
CA SER A 93 -11.54 7.62 -3.12
C SER A 93 -12.95 8.04 -3.53
N ASN A 94 -13.06 9.21 -4.14
CA ASN A 94 -14.26 9.60 -4.88
C ASN A 94 -14.08 9.23 -6.35
N VAL A 95 -14.93 8.36 -6.86
CA VAL A 95 -14.90 7.92 -8.25
C VAL A 95 -16.23 8.20 -8.93
N ASN A 96 -16.16 8.54 -10.20
CA ASN A 96 -17.32 8.55 -11.08
C ASN A 96 -17.49 7.13 -11.64
N VAL A 97 -18.53 6.43 -11.17
CA VAL A 97 -18.79 5.03 -11.52
C VAL A 97 -19.16 4.87 -13.00
N GLU A 98 -19.89 5.84 -13.57
CA GLU A 98 -20.36 5.79 -14.97
C GLU A 98 -19.19 6.03 -15.95
N ALA A 99 -18.31 6.98 -15.63
CA ALA A 99 -17.17 7.32 -16.48
C ALA A 99 -15.95 6.44 -16.21
N ASP A 100 -15.96 5.63 -15.15
CA ASP A 100 -14.81 4.86 -14.67
C ASP A 100 -13.54 5.72 -14.50
N THR A 101 -13.71 6.87 -13.89
CA THR A 101 -12.65 7.85 -13.63
C THR A 101 -12.66 8.28 -12.16
N CYS A 102 -11.53 8.84 -11.72
CA CYS A 102 -11.53 9.60 -10.49
C CYS A 102 -12.20 10.97 -10.70
N ASP A 103 -12.74 11.52 -9.62
CA ASP A 103 -13.23 12.88 -9.59
C ASP A 103 -12.09 13.84 -9.99
N ASP A 104 -12.34 14.73 -10.94
CA ASP A 104 -11.35 15.69 -11.48
C ASP A 104 -10.77 16.63 -10.42
N ASN A 105 -11.41 16.74 -9.26
CA ASN A 105 -10.91 17.50 -8.12
C ASN A 105 -9.87 16.76 -7.26
N MET A 106 -9.46 15.57 -7.67
CA MET A 106 -8.55 14.70 -6.88
C MET A 106 -7.11 15.17 -6.77
N GLN A 107 -6.66 16.19 -7.48
CA GLN A 107 -5.26 16.64 -7.39
C GLN A 107 -4.78 17.00 -5.98
N GLY A 108 -5.69 17.36 -5.08
CA GLY A 108 -5.38 17.60 -3.67
C GLY A 108 -5.57 16.38 -2.76
N SER A 109 -6.16 15.29 -3.22
CA SER A 109 -6.58 14.16 -2.42
C SER A 109 -5.90 12.83 -2.75
N TYR A 110 -5.01 12.77 -3.74
CA TYR A 110 -4.20 11.58 -3.97
C TYR A 110 -3.47 11.14 -2.69
N SER A 111 -2.84 12.08 -1.99
CA SER A 111 -2.10 11.78 -0.77
C SER A 111 -2.99 11.45 0.42
N VAL A 112 -4.16 12.08 0.56
CA VAL A 112 -5.02 11.96 1.76
C VAL A 112 -6.17 10.97 1.55
N GLY A 113 -6.71 10.87 0.33
CA GLY A 113 -7.97 10.19 0.06
C GLY A 113 -9.17 10.96 0.65
N TYR A 114 -10.28 10.27 0.89
CA TYR A 114 -11.51 10.87 1.38
C TYR A 114 -12.14 10.06 2.50
N GLU A 115 -12.40 10.67 3.64
CA GLU A 115 -13.09 10.02 4.76
C GLU A 115 -14.43 9.41 4.35
N ASN A 116 -15.21 10.16 3.57
CA ASN A 116 -16.52 9.77 3.08
C ASN A 116 -16.50 9.39 1.59
N GLY A 117 -15.37 8.88 1.09
CA GLY A 117 -15.24 8.41 -0.28
C GLY A 117 -16.22 7.28 -0.62
N ASN A 118 -16.66 7.24 -1.87
CA ASN A 118 -17.66 6.27 -2.34
C ASN A 118 -17.07 4.93 -2.78
N LYS A 119 -15.72 4.83 -2.88
CA LYS A 119 -15.00 3.62 -3.29
C LYS A 119 -13.85 3.35 -2.34
N TRP A 120 -13.74 2.10 -1.87
CA TRP A 120 -12.55 1.64 -1.15
C TRP A 120 -11.39 1.47 -2.14
N THR A 121 -10.25 2.11 -1.84
CA THR A 121 -9.03 2.04 -2.63
C THR A 121 -7.83 2.09 -1.71
N VAL A 122 -6.89 1.17 -1.87
CA VAL A 122 -5.64 1.18 -1.12
C VAL A 122 -4.78 2.35 -1.61
N PRO A 123 -4.32 3.25 -0.73
CA PRO A 123 -3.29 4.22 -1.10
C PRO A 123 -1.94 3.52 -1.21
N GLU A 124 -1.21 3.67 -2.31
CA GLU A 124 0.11 3.07 -2.49
C GLU A 124 1.19 4.13 -2.65
N ALA A 125 2.26 3.95 -1.87
CA ALA A 125 3.45 4.80 -1.89
C ALA A 125 4.53 4.13 -2.72
N ASP A 126 4.81 4.65 -3.91
CA ASP A 126 5.91 4.18 -4.73
C ASP A 126 7.21 4.96 -4.45
N ALA A 127 8.32 4.26 -4.46
CA ALA A 127 9.65 4.82 -4.24
C ALA A 127 10.73 3.97 -4.90
N ARG A 128 11.94 4.47 -4.87
CA ARG A 128 13.12 3.82 -5.49
C ARG A 128 14.15 3.51 -4.43
N ILE A 129 14.70 2.29 -4.45
CA ILE A 129 15.83 1.94 -3.60
C ILE A 129 17.11 2.70 -3.99
N THR A 130 17.23 3.11 -5.26
CA THR A 130 18.35 3.90 -5.81
C THR A 130 17.91 5.31 -6.19
N SER A 131 18.81 6.11 -6.74
CA SER A 131 18.51 7.48 -7.20
C SER A 131 17.70 7.54 -8.49
N GLY A 132 17.55 6.43 -9.23
CA GLY A 132 16.80 6.33 -10.50
C GLY A 132 15.81 5.17 -10.51
N TRP A 133 14.80 5.25 -11.39
CA TRP A 133 13.86 4.17 -11.62
C TRP A 133 14.49 2.99 -12.37
N PHE A 134 15.42 3.30 -13.26
CA PHE A 134 16.09 2.32 -14.09
C PHE A 134 17.56 2.21 -13.73
N TRP A 135 18.13 1.03 -13.94
CA TRP A 135 19.56 0.80 -13.79
C TRP A 135 20.38 1.73 -14.72
N GLY A 136 21.52 2.17 -14.28
CA GLY A 136 22.41 3.01 -15.08
C GLY A 136 23.73 3.30 -14.37
N THR A 137 24.80 3.47 -15.12
CA THR A 137 26.19 3.52 -14.65
C THR A 137 26.51 4.56 -13.57
N LYS A 138 25.61 5.48 -13.26
CA LYS A 138 25.79 6.55 -12.25
C LYS A 138 24.68 6.60 -11.20
N LYS A 139 23.75 5.65 -11.19
CA LYS A 139 22.50 5.75 -10.39
C LYS A 139 22.21 4.52 -9.55
N ASN A 140 23.16 3.62 -9.39
CA ASN A 140 22.93 2.31 -8.75
C ASN A 140 23.28 2.28 -7.26
N THR A 141 23.71 3.40 -6.67
CA THR A 141 23.98 3.45 -5.24
C THR A 141 22.64 3.40 -4.48
N PRO A 142 22.42 2.39 -3.64
CA PRO A 142 21.20 2.31 -2.85
C PRO A 142 21.15 3.41 -1.79
N LYS A 143 19.96 3.79 -1.40
CA LYS A 143 19.69 4.71 -0.29
C LYS A 143 20.22 4.14 1.02
N SER A 144 20.39 5.01 2.01
CA SER A 144 20.77 4.59 3.36
C SER A 144 19.63 3.80 4.04
N ILE A 145 19.98 2.99 5.04
CA ILE A 145 18.97 2.30 5.89
C ILE A 145 18.04 3.31 6.53
N THR A 146 18.56 4.43 7.01
CA THR A 146 17.75 5.51 7.59
C THR A 146 16.74 6.07 6.58
N ASP A 147 17.13 6.29 5.32
CA ASP A 147 16.19 6.77 4.30
C ASP A 147 15.10 5.75 3.99
N LEU A 148 15.47 4.46 3.88
CA LEU A 148 14.52 3.38 3.62
C LEU A 148 13.58 3.16 4.83
N GLY A 149 14.10 3.21 6.05
CA GLY A 149 13.29 3.18 7.26
C GLY A 149 12.30 4.34 7.33
N ASN A 150 12.75 5.57 7.02
CA ASN A 150 11.86 6.73 6.93
C ASN A 150 10.77 6.54 5.88
N MET A 151 11.07 5.95 4.72
CA MET A 151 10.05 5.63 3.72
C MET A 151 9.02 4.64 4.27
N TYR A 152 9.47 3.57 4.93
CA TYR A 152 8.59 2.57 5.52
C TYR A 152 7.66 3.17 6.56
N PHE A 153 8.19 3.90 7.54
CA PHE A 153 7.38 4.50 8.60
C PHE A 153 6.46 5.62 8.11
N ASN A 154 6.84 6.33 7.05
CA ASN A 154 5.98 7.37 6.46
C ASN A 154 5.08 6.87 5.32
N SER A 155 5.14 5.60 4.96
CA SER A 155 4.17 4.95 4.06
C SER A 155 3.33 3.95 4.82
N VAL A 156 3.89 2.82 5.23
CA VAL A 156 3.18 1.76 5.96
C VAL A 156 2.62 2.28 7.28
N GLY A 157 3.40 3.06 8.04
CA GLY A 157 2.95 3.73 9.25
C GLY A 157 1.87 4.80 9.04
N HIS A 158 1.61 5.21 7.80
CA HIS A 158 0.57 6.16 7.39
C HIS A 158 -0.52 5.52 6.52
N ASN A 159 -0.76 4.21 6.71
CA ASN A 159 -1.82 3.48 6.01
C ASN A 159 -1.63 3.34 4.49
N ALA A 160 -0.39 3.28 4.01
CA ALA A 160 -0.08 3.09 2.59
C ALA A 160 1.04 2.04 2.42
N PRO A 161 0.82 0.89 1.76
CA PRO A 161 1.91 -0.01 1.43
C PRO A 161 3.00 0.71 0.65
N LEU A 162 4.24 0.23 0.81
CA LEU A 162 5.41 0.75 0.11
C LEU A 162 5.73 -0.15 -1.09
N LEU A 163 5.56 0.37 -2.29
CA LEU A 163 6.09 -0.23 -3.52
C LEU A 163 7.51 0.26 -3.74
N LEU A 164 8.50 -0.56 -3.39
CA LEU A 164 9.92 -0.19 -3.51
C LEU A 164 10.50 -0.74 -4.81
N ASN A 165 10.79 0.14 -5.76
CA ASN A 165 11.43 -0.23 -7.01
C ASN A 165 12.88 -0.67 -6.80
N VAL A 166 13.21 -1.86 -7.30
CA VAL A 166 14.55 -2.47 -7.31
C VAL A 166 14.94 -2.71 -8.76
N PRO A 167 15.77 -1.84 -9.37
CA PRO A 167 16.05 -1.90 -10.79
C PRO A 167 16.96 -3.08 -11.16
N PRO A 168 16.57 -3.95 -12.10
CA PRO A 168 17.44 -4.98 -12.64
C PRO A 168 18.51 -4.36 -13.56
N ASN A 169 19.70 -4.96 -13.60
CA ASN A 169 20.79 -4.61 -14.50
C ASN A 169 20.59 -5.20 -15.91
N THR A 170 21.56 -5.00 -16.80
CA THR A 170 21.48 -5.48 -18.19
C THR A 170 21.46 -6.99 -18.36
N ASP A 171 21.88 -7.74 -17.33
CA ASP A 171 21.87 -9.20 -17.34
C ASP A 171 20.56 -9.78 -16.76
N GLY A 172 19.61 -8.91 -16.37
CA GLY A 172 18.33 -9.28 -15.78
C GLY A 172 18.43 -9.68 -14.31
N THR A 173 19.59 -9.40 -13.67
CA THR A 173 19.81 -9.60 -12.22
C THR A 173 19.84 -8.25 -11.51
N VAL A 174 19.93 -8.26 -10.19
CA VAL A 174 20.10 -7.06 -9.36
C VAL A 174 21.54 -6.99 -8.88
N ASP A 175 22.16 -5.81 -8.91
CA ASP A 175 23.54 -5.61 -8.43
C ASP A 175 23.67 -5.97 -6.94
N ASP A 176 24.75 -6.63 -6.55
CA ASP A 176 24.98 -7.15 -5.19
C ASP A 176 24.79 -6.08 -4.11
N GLN A 177 25.30 -4.88 -4.32
CA GLN A 177 25.15 -3.77 -3.36
C GLN A 177 23.68 -3.36 -3.11
N ILE A 178 22.80 -3.56 -4.08
CA ILE A 178 21.36 -3.29 -3.95
C ILE A 178 20.71 -4.44 -3.20
N LEU A 179 21.08 -5.70 -3.51
CA LEU A 179 20.59 -6.88 -2.81
C LEU A 179 20.99 -6.87 -1.33
N GLU A 180 22.24 -6.54 -1.03
CA GLU A 180 22.73 -6.42 0.35
C GLU A 180 21.94 -5.36 1.12
N ARG A 181 21.70 -4.18 0.51
CA ARG A 181 20.90 -3.12 1.13
C ARG A 181 19.43 -3.52 1.31
N LEU A 182 18.84 -4.23 0.35
CA LEU A 182 17.48 -4.73 0.48
C LEU A 182 17.36 -5.76 1.60
N ALA A 183 18.34 -6.67 1.70
CA ALA A 183 18.39 -7.66 2.77
C ALA A 183 18.56 -7.00 4.16
N GLU A 184 19.48 -6.04 4.27
CA GLU A 184 19.68 -5.24 5.49
C GLU A 184 18.42 -4.49 5.88
N PHE A 185 17.71 -3.90 4.92
CA PHE A 185 16.43 -3.21 5.16
C PHE A 185 15.36 -4.19 5.67
N GLY A 186 15.20 -5.34 5.02
CA GLY A 186 14.26 -6.37 5.47
C GLY A 186 14.59 -6.90 6.88
N GLN A 187 15.88 -7.10 7.18
CA GLN A 187 16.32 -7.51 8.50
C GLN A 187 15.98 -6.45 9.55
N ASN A 188 16.27 -5.17 9.30
CA ASN A 188 15.94 -4.08 10.22
C ASN A 188 14.43 -4.00 10.51
N ILE A 189 13.57 -4.15 9.49
CA ILE A 189 12.12 -4.18 9.69
C ILE A 189 11.70 -5.37 10.56
N ASN A 190 12.21 -6.57 10.27
CA ASN A 190 11.91 -7.76 11.06
C ASN A 190 12.34 -7.59 12.52
N GLU A 191 13.55 -7.13 12.77
CA GLU A 191 14.09 -6.91 14.13
C GLU A 191 13.29 -5.84 14.90
N THR A 192 12.81 -4.80 14.21
CA THR A 192 11.97 -3.75 14.82
C THR A 192 10.64 -4.32 15.34
N PHE A 193 10.07 -5.31 14.67
CA PHE A 193 8.75 -5.87 14.99
C PHE A 193 8.79 -7.31 15.53
N ASP A 194 9.97 -7.86 15.84
CA ASP A 194 10.13 -9.26 16.27
C ASP A 194 9.51 -9.49 17.67
N GLU A 195 9.65 -8.55 18.60
CA GLU A 195 9.15 -8.64 19.96
C GLU A 195 8.05 -7.61 20.26
N ASN A 196 6.84 -8.09 20.55
CA ASN A 196 5.80 -7.24 21.10
C ASN A 196 6.02 -7.05 22.60
N LEU A 197 6.68 -5.96 22.99
CA LEU A 197 6.99 -5.63 24.38
C LEU A 197 5.74 -5.51 25.27
N ALA A 198 4.58 -5.24 24.68
CA ALA A 198 3.31 -5.15 25.40
C ALA A 198 2.61 -6.50 25.60
N ALA A 199 3.12 -7.60 25.03
CA ALA A 199 2.55 -8.95 25.22
C ALA A 199 3.08 -9.69 26.47
N GLY A 200 3.94 -9.07 27.28
CA GLY A 200 4.51 -9.67 28.50
C GLY A 200 3.47 -9.96 29.58
N ALA A 201 3.67 -11.05 30.35
CA ALA A 201 2.75 -11.49 31.39
C ALA A 201 2.55 -10.44 32.52
N ASP A 202 3.56 -9.60 32.75
CA ASP A 202 3.53 -8.56 33.81
C ASP A 202 3.03 -7.20 33.29
N VAL A 203 2.67 -7.11 32.00
CA VAL A 203 2.17 -5.88 31.40
C VAL A 203 0.80 -5.52 31.99
N LYS A 204 0.66 -4.27 32.36
CA LYS A 204 -0.61 -3.69 32.82
C LYS A 204 -1.05 -2.60 31.88
N ILE A 205 -2.35 -2.57 31.60
CA ILE A 205 -2.91 -1.59 30.70
C ILE A 205 -4.09 -0.88 31.34
N GLY A 206 -4.14 0.43 31.15
CA GLY A 206 -5.22 1.28 31.62
C GLY A 206 -5.59 2.32 30.59
N ALA A 207 -6.77 2.88 30.71
CA ALA A 207 -7.24 3.94 29.85
C ALA A 207 -7.92 5.05 30.64
N SER A 208 -7.91 6.26 30.09
CA SER A 208 -8.59 7.42 30.67
C SER A 208 -10.11 7.25 30.70
N SER A 209 -10.67 6.58 29.72
CA SER A 209 -12.10 6.25 29.60
C SER A 209 -12.30 5.06 28.65
N VAL A 210 -13.48 4.48 28.72
CA VAL A 210 -13.94 3.38 27.87
C VAL A 210 -15.34 3.73 27.38
N ARG A 211 -15.61 3.56 26.09
CA ARG A 211 -16.91 3.83 25.47
C ARG A 211 -18.06 3.20 26.26
N GLY A 212 -18.99 4.02 26.74
CA GLY A 212 -20.15 3.59 27.52
C GLY A 212 -19.82 2.82 28.79
N ASN A 213 -18.57 2.83 29.28
CA ASN A 213 -18.04 1.91 30.30
C ASN A 213 -18.29 0.42 29.96
N ASP A 214 -18.39 0.08 28.68
CA ASP A 214 -18.68 -1.26 28.20
C ASP A 214 -17.39 -2.09 28.10
N ILE A 215 -17.41 -3.29 28.69
CA ILE A 215 -16.29 -4.24 28.68
C ILE A 215 -15.86 -4.66 27.27
N THR A 216 -16.76 -4.55 26.28
CA THR A 216 -16.47 -4.81 24.86
C THR A 216 -15.34 -3.94 24.34
N TYR A 217 -15.17 -2.72 24.88
CA TYR A 217 -14.18 -1.74 24.46
C TYR A 217 -13.07 -1.54 25.51
N LYS A 218 -12.78 -2.56 26.31
CA LYS A 218 -11.78 -2.50 27.39
C LYS A 218 -10.37 -2.22 26.88
N PRO A 219 -9.50 -1.58 27.67
CA PRO A 219 -8.11 -1.29 27.29
C PRO A 219 -7.30 -2.54 26.91
N GLY A 220 -7.59 -3.69 27.55
CA GLY A 220 -6.89 -4.95 27.27
C GLY A 220 -7.02 -5.46 25.84
N ASN A 221 -8.00 -5.01 25.08
CA ASN A 221 -8.19 -5.41 23.69
C ASN A 221 -7.02 -5.00 22.79
N VAL A 222 -6.24 -3.96 23.15
CA VAL A 222 -5.11 -3.52 22.30
C VAL A 222 -3.89 -4.46 22.36
N ILE A 223 -3.91 -5.47 23.25
CA ILE A 223 -2.83 -6.43 23.43
C ILE A 223 -3.32 -7.88 23.48
N ASP A 224 -4.57 -8.17 23.18
CA ASP A 224 -5.16 -9.52 23.28
C ASP A 224 -4.88 -10.39 22.02
N GLY A 225 -4.30 -9.82 20.98
CA GLY A 225 -3.96 -10.50 19.73
C GLY A 225 -5.16 -10.80 18.83
N ASP A 226 -6.31 -10.19 19.09
CA ASP A 226 -7.53 -10.33 18.28
C ASP A 226 -7.82 -9.03 17.54
N ASP A 227 -7.58 -9.01 16.24
CA ASP A 227 -7.77 -7.83 15.36
C ASP A 227 -9.25 -7.40 15.24
N SER A 228 -10.20 -8.24 15.69
CA SER A 228 -11.62 -7.90 15.73
C SER A 228 -12.03 -7.10 16.96
N THR A 229 -11.19 -7.06 17.99
CA THR A 229 -11.40 -6.29 19.22
C THR A 229 -10.62 -4.98 19.21
N TYR A 230 -11.10 -3.99 19.92
CA TYR A 230 -10.44 -2.69 20.01
C TYR A 230 -10.83 -1.95 21.29
N TRP A 231 -9.99 -1.02 21.69
CA TRP A 231 -10.34 -0.01 22.70
C TRP A 231 -10.79 1.27 22.01
N THR A 232 -11.78 1.93 22.60
CA THR A 232 -12.21 3.26 22.16
C THR A 232 -12.83 4.06 23.30
N VAL A 233 -12.90 5.37 23.12
CA VAL A 233 -13.61 6.33 23.99
C VAL A 233 -15.00 6.61 23.43
N ASP A 234 -15.84 7.36 24.16
CA ASP A 234 -17.17 7.76 23.68
C ASP A 234 -17.09 8.62 22.43
N ASP A 235 -18.13 8.55 21.57
CA ASP A 235 -18.22 9.28 20.29
C ASP A 235 -18.10 10.80 20.43
N GLN A 236 -18.41 11.33 21.62
CA GLN A 236 -18.26 12.74 21.97
C GLN A 236 -16.83 13.05 22.51
N GLY A 237 -16.01 12.02 22.74
CA GLY A 237 -14.65 12.14 23.25
C GLY A 237 -13.69 12.56 22.14
N GLN A 238 -13.08 13.72 22.25
CA GLN A 238 -12.10 14.22 21.28
C GLN A 238 -10.68 13.68 21.53
N SER A 239 -10.46 13.02 22.68
CA SER A 239 -9.16 12.43 23.04
C SER A 239 -9.33 11.30 24.04
N GLY A 240 -8.43 10.34 23.97
CA GLY A 240 -8.27 9.27 24.96
C GLY A 240 -6.79 9.03 25.21
N THR A 241 -6.47 8.60 26.43
CA THR A 241 -5.12 8.21 26.83
C THR A 241 -5.11 6.73 27.17
N LEU A 242 -4.23 5.98 26.54
CA LEU A 242 -3.91 4.61 26.88
C LEU A 242 -2.58 4.60 27.62
N LEU A 243 -2.52 3.94 28.77
CA LEU A 243 -1.30 3.74 29.55
C LEU A 243 -0.92 2.26 29.50
N ILE A 244 0.28 1.97 29.04
CA ILE A 244 0.85 0.63 29.03
C ILE A 244 2.07 0.62 29.94
N ASP A 245 1.98 -0.14 31.05
CA ASP A 245 3.10 -0.42 31.93
C ASP A 245 3.71 -1.76 31.54
N LEU A 246 4.94 -1.73 31.05
CA LEU A 246 5.65 -2.92 30.57
C LEU A 246 6.15 -3.85 31.71
N GLY A 247 5.85 -3.51 32.99
CA GLY A 247 6.23 -4.31 34.13
C GLY A 247 7.70 -4.22 34.55
N SER A 248 8.56 -3.84 33.61
CA SER A 248 10.01 -3.63 33.84
C SER A 248 10.58 -2.62 32.87
N THR A 249 11.76 -2.08 33.20
CA THR A 249 12.48 -1.21 32.25
C THR A 249 12.83 -1.98 30.99
N LYS A 250 12.40 -1.46 29.84
CA LYS A 250 12.73 -1.96 28.50
C LYS A 250 13.52 -0.90 27.74
N SER A 251 14.40 -1.35 26.86
CA SER A 251 15.10 -0.49 25.91
C SER A 251 14.53 -0.78 24.53
N PHE A 252 14.13 0.25 23.81
CA PHE A 252 13.66 0.17 22.42
C PHE A 252 13.96 1.50 21.74
N ASP A 253 14.14 1.45 20.42
CA ASP A 253 14.41 2.60 19.56
C ASP A 253 13.13 3.09 18.88
#